data_da410435f0256e14cbd58febb39257bf
#
_entry.id   da410435f0256e14cbd58febb39257bf
#
_cell.length_a   1.000
_cell.length_b   1.000
_cell.length_c   1.000
_cell.angle_alpha   90.00
_cell.angle_beta   90.00
_cell.angle_gamma   90.00
#
_symmetry.space_group_name_H-M   'P 1'
#
loop_
_entity.id
_entity.type
_entity.pdbx_description
1 polymer ?
#
loop_
_entity_poly.entity_id
_entity_poly.type
_entity_poly.pdbx_seq_one_letter_code
_entity_poly.pdbx_strand_id
1 'polypeptide(L)'
;NVEYKVNSWLRVGARLNYTRRNSQEPFDLFRVFEQQQGAAPFIAPYTRDGRFGSVEAIKDDGTLLYTTYQPVIDASNGATKTSKDYMAVNAFATVDFTKDLNLQVTWASNGNWKMVDKYNETLYGYTDSGIETIPKNYNRDGIVLSREQVSTMRNNFQATLNYSKRFADKHYVAAVSYTHLR
;
A
#
# COMPACT_ATOMS: atom_id res chain seq x y z
N ASN A 1 14.76 15.03 -12.24
CA ASN A 1 14.41 15.93 -13.33
C ASN A 1 15.68 16.27 -14.11
N VAL A 2 15.67 15.97 -15.39
CA VAL A 2 16.77 16.29 -16.32
C VAL A 2 16.13 16.97 -17.52
N GLU A 3 16.73 18.07 -17.94
CA GLU A 3 16.38 18.80 -19.17
C GLU A 3 17.66 19.09 -19.94
N TYR A 4 17.61 18.83 -21.24
CA TYR A 4 18.75 18.98 -22.14
C TYR A 4 18.35 19.77 -23.39
N LYS A 5 19.13 20.79 -23.72
CA LYS A 5 18.98 21.54 -24.96
C LYS A 5 19.83 20.86 -26.03
N VAL A 6 19.17 20.12 -26.91
CA VAL A 6 19.84 19.39 -28.01
C VAL A 6 20.45 20.34 -29.01
N ASN A 7 19.69 21.38 -29.37
CA ASN A 7 20.13 22.47 -30.27
C ASN A 7 19.29 23.74 -30.03
N SER A 8 19.36 24.72 -30.91
CA SER A 8 18.65 26.00 -30.76
C SER A 8 17.14 25.89 -30.82
N TRP A 9 16.60 24.82 -31.42
CA TRP A 9 15.16 24.62 -31.66
C TRP A 9 14.58 23.37 -30.95
N LEU A 10 15.39 22.52 -30.31
CA LEU A 10 14.93 21.30 -29.66
C LEU A 10 15.43 21.22 -28.22
N ARG A 11 14.49 21.08 -27.28
CA ARG A 11 14.71 20.75 -25.87
C ARG A 11 13.99 19.47 -25.53
N VAL A 12 14.63 18.61 -24.76
CA VAL A 12 14.05 17.37 -24.26
C VAL A 12 14.26 17.28 -22.78
N GLY A 13 13.35 16.63 -22.09
CA GLY A 13 13.52 16.42 -20.66
C GLY A 13 12.72 15.24 -20.15
N ALA A 14 13.11 14.76 -18.97
CA ALA A 14 12.44 13.69 -18.27
C ALA A 14 12.42 13.93 -16.77
N ARG A 15 11.36 13.45 -16.14
CA ARG A 15 11.19 13.37 -14.68
C ARG A 15 10.84 11.95 -14.32
N LEU A 16 11.50 11.43 -13.31
CA LEU A 16 11.19 10.15 -12.71
C LEU A 16 10.94 10.35 -11.22
N ASN A 17 9.82 9.88 -10.75
CA ASN A 17 9.52 9.74 -9.33
C ASN A 17 9.24 8.28 -9.03
N TYR A 18 9.88 7.75 -8.01
CA TYR A 18 9.65 6.41 -7.51
C TYR A 18 9.46 6.45 -6.00
N THR A 19 8.42 5.78 -5.53
CA THR A 19 8.15 5.66 -4.10
C THR A 19 7.80 4.22 -3.79
N ARG A 20 8.47 3.66 -2.78
CA ARG A 20 8.15 2.35 -2.22
C ARG A 20 7.68 2.51 -0.80
N ARG A 21 6.55 1.88 -0.49
CA ARG A 21 5.99 1.80 0.86
C ARG A 21 5.79 0.35 1.24
N ASN A 22 6.42 -0.06 2.35
CA ASN A 22 6.20 -1.37 2.96
C ASN A 22 5.47 -1.17 4.29
N SER A 23 4.48 -2.00 4.56
CA SER A 23 3.81 -2.10 5.86
C SER A 23 3.66 -3.56 6.24
N GLN A 24 3.67 -3.80 7.54
CA GLN A 24 3.38 -5.09 8.12
C GLN A 24 2.41 -4.89 9.28
N GLU A 25 1.37 -5.69 9.29
CA GLU A 25 0.31 -5.67 10.28
C GLU A 25 0.05 -7.11 10.74
N PRO A 26 -0.55 -7.34 11.93
CA PRO A 26 -1.07 -8.64 12.30
C PRO A 26 -1.97 -9.19 11.19
N PHE A 27 -2.09 -10.51 11.12
CA PHE A 27 -2.91 -11.18 10.10
C PHE A 27 -4.34 -10.63 10.07
N ASP A 28 -4.96 -10.44 11.24
CA ASP A 28 -6.27 -9.82 11.41
C ASP A 28 -6.20 -8.70 12.46
N LEU A 29 -5.87 -7.51 11.99
CA LEU A 29 -5.74 -6.33 12.86
C LEU A 29 -7.06 -5.96 13.54
N PHE A 30 -8.20 -6.10 12.84
CA PHE A 30 -9.51 -5.80 13.42
C PHE A 30 -9.78 -6.70 14.63
N ARG A 31 -9.47 -7.97 14.51
CA ARG A 31 -9.65 -8.93 15.58
C ARG A 31 -8.76 -8.65 16.79
N VAL A 32 -7.53 -8.20 16.58
CA VAL A 32 -6.65 -7.79 17.69
C VAL A 32 -7.32 -6.70 18.52
N PHE A 33 -7.90 -5.70 17.89
CA PHE A 33 -8.63 -4.62 18.58
C PHE A 33 -9.90 -5.11 19.26
N GLU A 34 -10.69 -5.95 18.59
CA GLU A 34 -11.89 -6.56 19.17
C GLU A 34 -11.54 -7.36 20.43
N GLN A 35 -10.52 -8.18 20.37
CA GLN A 35 -10.05 -8.98 21.50
C GLN A 35 -9.53 -8.13 22.65
N GLN A 36 -8.85 -7.03 22.33
CA GLN A 36 -8.35 -6.10 23.35
C GLN A 36 -9.49 -5.49 24.17
N GLN A 37 -10.63 -5.19 23.56
CA GLN A 37 -11.80 -4.67 24.25
C GLN A 37 -12.46 -5.69 25.17
N GLY A 38 -12.39 -6.99 24.83
CA GLY A 38 -12.95 -8.10 25.60
C GLY A 38 -11.98 -8.76 26.58
N ALA A 39 -10.70 -8.36 26.55
CA ALA A 39 -9.70 -8.98 27.41
C ALA A 39 -9.89 -8.58 28.88
N ALA A 40 -10.11 -9.57 29.72
CA ALA A 40 -10.20 -9.35 31.17
C ALA A 40 -8.79 -9.10 31.76
N PRO A 41 -8.65 -8.17 32.74
CA PRO A 41 -7.35 -7.77 33.27
C PRO A 41 -6.60 -8.88 34.02
N PHE A 42 -7.29 -9.97 34.40
CA PHE A 42 -6.68 -11.11 35.07
C PHE A 42 -6.14 -12.18 34.10
N ILE A 43 -6.31 -12.01 32.79
CA ILE A 43 -5.75 -12.92 31.80
C ILE A 43 -4.30 -12.51 31.54
N ALA A 44 -3.37 -13.30 32.04
CA ALA A 44 -1.96 -13.08 31.78
C ALA A 44 -1.63 -13.32 30.29
N PRO A 45 -0.88 -12.41 29.63
CA PRO A 45 -0.49 -12.61 28.23
C PRO A 45 0.41 -13.82 28.03
N TYR A 46 1.20 -14.17 29.04
CA TYR A 46 2.11 -15.30 29.02
C TYR A 46 2.04 -16.09 30.35
N THR A 47 2.20 -17.37 30.24
CA THR A 47 2.40 -18.27 31.38
C THR A 47 3.81 -18.07 31.98
N ARG A 48 4.08 -18.63 33.15
CA ARG A 48 5.39 -18.51 33.83
C ARG A 48 6.55 -19.10 33.02
N ASP A 49 6.27 -20.09 32.16
CA ASP A 49 7.24 -20.70 31.25
C ASP A 49 7.33 -20.01 29.87
N GLY A 50 6.65 -18.86 29.70
CA GLY A 50 6.77 -18.02 28.51
C GLY A 50 5.87 -18.40 27.32
N ARG A 51 4.95 -19.36 27.50
CA ARG A 51 3.93 -19.70 26.49
C ARG A 51 2.77 -18.71 26.55
N PHE A 52 1.96 -18.63 25.50
CA PHE A 52 0.78 -17.78 25.51
C PHE A 52 -0.21 -18.19 26.58
N GLY A 53 -0.60 -17.23 27.41
CA GLY A 53 -1.54 -17.47 28.51
C GLY A 53 -2.97 -17.62 28.03
N SER A 54 -3.73 -18.44 28.73
CA SER A 54 -5.17 -18.63 28.55
C SER A 54 -5.81 -18.89 29.91
N VAL A 55 -7.12 -18.70 29.99
CA VAL A 55 -7.87 -18.94 31.22
C VAL A 55 -8.81 -20.10 31.01
N GLU A 56 -8.84 -20.98 32.00
CA GLU A 56 -9.80 -22.06 32.15
C GLU A 56 -10.95 -21.58 33.03
N ALA A 57 -12.17 -21.75 32.55
CA ALA A 57 -13.37 -21.55 33.33
C ALA A 57 -14.19 -22.81 33.32
N ILE A 58 -14.74 -23.18 34.47
CA ILE A 58 -15.63 -24.33 34.62
C ILE A 58 -17.07 -23.78 34.62
N LYS A 59 -17.91 -24.28 33.73
CA LYS A 59 -19.35 -23.99 33.75
C LYS A 59 -20.02 -24.73 34.90
N ASP A 60 -21.24 -24.29 35.25
CA ASP A 60 -22.04 -24.92 36.31
C ASP A 60 -22.34 -26.41 36.06
N ASP A 61 -22.30 -26.86 34.82
CA ASP A 61 -22.46 -28.24 34.39
C ASP A 61 -21.16 -29.07 34.45
N GLY A 62 -20.06 -28.46 34.92
CA GLY A 62 -18.74 -29.09 34.96
C GLY A 62 -17.98 -29.08 33.63
N THR A 63 -18.53 -28.50 32.59
CA THR A 63 -17.87 -28.39 31.30
C THR A 63 -16.76 -27.32 31.35
N LEU A 64 -15.56 -27.68 30.89
CA LEU A 64 -14.47 -26.76 30.79
C LEU A 64 -14.72 -25.74 29.64
N LEU A 65 -14.72 -24.48 29.99
CA LEU A 65 -14.75 -23.37 29.07
C LEU A 65 -13.36 -22.71 29.03
N TYR A 66 -12.70 -22.84 27.91
CA TYR A 66 -11.47 -22.11 27.68
C TYR A 66 -11.80 -20.77 27.05
N THR A 67 -11.51 -19.68 27.74
CA THR A 67 -11.62 -18.36 27.12
C THR A 67 -10.26 -17.90 26.64
N THR A 68 -10.23 -17.47 25.40
CA THR A 68 -9.02 -17.06 24.71
C THR A 68 -9.13 -15.60 24.21
N TYR A 69 -9.81 -14.73 24.95
CA TYR A 69 -9.74 -13.29 24.68
C TYR A 69 -8.33 -12.81 25.00
N GLN A 70 -7.38 -13.18 24.14
CA GLN A 70 -5.96 -12.91 24.30
C GLN A 70 -5.41 -12.18 23.07
N PRO A 71 -5.40 -10.84 23.12
CA PRO A 71 -4.97 -10.03 21.96
C PRO A 71 -3.51 -10.26 21.56
N VAL A 72 -2.67 -10.75 22.48
CA VAL A 72 -1.26 -11.05 22.18
C VAL A 72 -1.14 -12.27 21.26
N ILE A 73 -1.96 -13.31 21.47
CA ILE A 73 -2.01 -14.46 20.56
C ILE A 73 -2.46 -14.00 19.17
N ASP A 74 -3.52 -13.18 19.12
CA ASP A 74 -4.05 -12.70 17.86
C ASP A 74 -3.05 -11.81 17.10
N ALA A 75 -2.33 -10.96 17.82
CA ALA A 75 -1.27 -10.14 17.25
C ALA A 75 -0.08 -10.97 16.73
N SER A 76 0.15 -12.14 17.31
CA SER A 76 1.25 -13.05 16.97
C SER A 76 0.85 -14.10 15.90
N ASN A 77 -0.45 -14.21 15.58
CA ASN A 77 -0.98 -15.22 14.67
C ASN A 77 -0.74 -14.82 13.19
N GLY A 78 0.53 -14.75 12.79
CA GLY A 78 0.90 -14.43 11.43
C GLY A 78 0.93 -12.93 11.11
N ALA A 79 1.00 -12.61 9.83
CA ALA A 79 1.10 -11.23 9.38
C ALA A 79 0.48 -10.99 8.00
N THR A 80 0.07 -9.76 7.79
CA THR A 80 -0.24 -9.17 6.48
C THR A 80 0.88 -8.21 6.10
N LYS A 81 1.68 -8.57 5.08
CA LYS A 81 2.75 -7.75 4.54
C LYS A 81 2.28 -7.10 3.26
N THR A 82 2.31 -5.78 3.20
CA THR A 82 1.92 -5.03 2.01
C THR A 82 3.11 -4.24 1.49
N SER A 83 3.45 -4.47 0.20
CA SER A 83 4.39 -3.65 -0.55
C SER A 83 3.62 -2.87 -1.61
N LYS A 84 3.85 -1.57 -1.68
CA LYS A 84 3.30 -0.69 -2.71
C LYS A 84 4.44 0.05 -3.38
N ASP A 85 4.57 -0.14 -4.69
CA ASP A 85 5.50 0.57 -5.54
C ASP A 85 4.72 1.53 -6.43
N TYR A 86 5.11 2.78 -6.42
CA TYR A 86 4.56 3.82 -7.27
C TYR A 86 5.66 4.43 -8.10
N MET A 87 5.47 4.46 -9.41
CA MET A 87 6.39 5.08 -10.36
C MET A 87 5.65 6.07 -11.24
N ALA A 88 6.18 7.27 -11.35
CA ALA A 88 5.69 8.28 -12.29
C ALA A 88 6.85 8.72 -13.17
N VAL A 89 6.68 8.53 -14.47
CA VAL A 89 7.61 8.97 -15.52
C VAL A 89 6.91 10.05 -16.31
N ASN A 90 7.62 11.14 -16.58
CA ASN A 90 7.17 12.20 -17.46
C ASN A 90 8.33 12.55 -18.39
N ALA A 91 8.15 12.35 -19.69
CA ALA A 91 9.10 12.73 -20.72
C ALA A 91 8.46 13.77 -21.63
N PHE A 92 9.22 14.79 -22.00
CA PHE A 92 8.73 15.85 -22.87
C PHE A 92 9.78 16.27 -23.89
N ALA A 93 9.29 16.74 -25.01
CA ALA A 93 10.09 17.40 -26.04
C ALA A 93 9.41 18.72 -26.43
N THR A 94 10.21 19.77 -26.54
CA THR A 94 9.74 21.07 -27.02
C THR A 94 10.49 21.41 -28.29
N VAL A 95 9.74 21.68 -29.36
CA VAL A 95 10.24 22.08 -30.67
C VAL A 95 9.87 23.53 -30.89
N ASP A 96 10.86 24.41 -30.98
CA ASP A 96 10.69 25.82 -31.28
C ASP A 96 10.80 26.00 -32.81
N PHE A 97 9.67 26.08 -33.54
CA PHE A 97 9.65 26.28 -34.98
C PHE A 97 10.09 27.71 -35.35
N THR A 98 9.64 28.66 -34.55
CA THR A 98 10.05 30.07 -34.64
C THR A 98 10.10 30.62 -33.21
N LYS A 99 10.57 31.86 -33.06
CA LYS A 99 10.52 32.58 -31.78
C LYS A 99 9.09 32.81 -31.26
N ASP A 100 8.08 32.70 -32.12
CA ASP A 100 6.67 32.96 -31.82
C ASP A 100 5.81 31.67 -31.80
N LEU A 101 6.35 30.54 -32.27
CA LEU A 101 5.62 29.25 -32.37
C LEU A 101 6.44 28.09 -31.86
N ASN A 102 5.89 27.36 -30.87
CA ASN A 102 6.49 26.12 -30.37
C ASN A 102 5.44 25.03 -30.21
N LEU A 103 5.92 23.79 -30.29
CA LEU A 103 5.16 22.56 -30.01
C LEU A 103 5.81 21.84 -28.82
N GLN A 104 5.04 21.56 -27.82
CA GLN A 104 5.45 20.70 -26.71
C GLN A 104 4.68 19.39 -26.78
N VAL A 105 5.40 18.28 -26.80
CA VAL A 105 4.85 16.94 -26.68
C VAL A 105 5.29 16.36 -25.35
N THR A 106 4.34 15.81 -24.61
CA THR A 106 4.56 15.21 -23.29
C THR A 106 3.98 13.81 -23.27
N TRP A 107 4.77 12.87 -22.80
CA TRP A 107 4.31 11.53 -22.42
C TRP A 107 4.46 11.37 -20.91
N ALA A 108 3.37 11.01 -20.25
CA ALA A 108 3.33 10.70 -18.83
C ALA A 108 2.86 9.27 -18.62
N SER A 109 3.60 8.50 -17.82
CA SER A 109 3.27 7.14 -17.43
C SER A 109 3.27 7.01 -15.91
N ASN A 110 2.18 6.50 -15.36
CA ASN A 110 2.03 6.24 -13.93
C ASN A 110 1.79 4.75 -13.72
N GLY A 111 2.69 4.10 -13.00
CA GLY A 111 2.59 2.71 -12.58
C GLY A 111 2.33 2.60 -11.09
N ASN A 112 1.45 1.69 -10.71
CA ASN A 112 1.16 1.33 -9.33
C ASN A 112 1.15 -0.19 -9.23
N TRP A 113 2.02 -0.74 -8.38
CA TRP A 113 2.11 -2.17 -8.09
C TRP A 113 1.88 -2.36 -6.60
N LYS A 114 0.89 -3.16 -6.29
CA LYS A 114 0.57 -3.54 -4.91
C LYS A 114 0.72 -5.05 -4.79
N MET A 115 1.48 -5.50 -3.80
CA MET A 115 1.59 -6.89 -3.42
C MET A 115 1.21 -7.03 -1.95
N VAL A 116 0.31 -7.95 -1.67
CA VAL A 116 -0.15 -8.28 -0.31
C VAL A 116 0.11 -9.76 -0.06
N ASP A 117 0.97 -10.04 0.88
CA ASP A 117 1.24 -11.39 1.39
C ASP A 117 0.56 -11.54 2.75
N LYS A 118 -0.32 -12.52 2.86
CA LYS A 118 -0.98 -12.87 4.11
C LYS A 118 -0.59 -14.28 4.50
N TYR A 119 -0.19 -14.45 5.73
CA TYR A 119 0.00 -15.77 6.31
C TYR A 119 -0.43 -15.76 7.77
N ASN A 120 -0.89 -16.89 8.21
CA ASN A 120 -1.17 -17.17 9.61
C ASN A 120 -0.77 -18.58 9.96
N GLU A 121 -0.71 -18.82 11.26
CA GLU A 121 -0.37 -20.13 11.84
C GLU A 121 -1.32 -20.44 12.98
N THR A 122 -1.39 -21.71 13.37
CA THR A 122 -2.18 -22.10 14.53
C THR A 122 -1.36 -21.90 15.80
N LEU A 123 -1.85 -21.06 16.70
CA LEU A 123 -1.26 -20.84 18.01
C LEU A 123 -2.17 -21.41 19.10
N TYR A 124 -1.55 -21.86 20.19
CA TYR A 124 -2.24 -22.46 21.34
C TYR A 124 -2.05 -21.56 22.56
N GLY A 125 -3.11 -21.43 23.35
CA GLY A 125 -3.03 -20.88 24.69
C GLY A 125 -2.78 -22.00 25.73
N TYR A 126 -2.18 -21.62 26.84
CA TYR A 126 -1.86 -22.55 27.93
C TYR A 126 -2.31 -21.97 29.26
N THR A 127 -2.80 -22.84 30.14
CA THR A 127 -3.03 -22.50 31.54
C THR A 127 -1.70 -22.52 32.30
N ASP A 128 -1.65 -21.91 33.49
CA ASP A 128 -0.47 -21.99 34.37
C ASP A 128 -0.19 -23.42 34.86
N SER A 129 -1.19 -24.29 34.84
CA SER A 129 -1.05 -25.72 35.11
C SER A 129 -0.48 -26.51 33.93
N GLY A 130 -0.18 -25.86 32.81
CA GLY A 130 0.40 -26.48 31.61
C GLY A 130 -0.60 -27.16 30.70
N ILE A 131 -1.88 -27.04 30.95
CA ILE A 131 -2.92 -27.62 30.11
C ILE A 131 -3.01 -26.76 28.84
N GLU A 132 -2.87 -27.43 27.71
CA GLU A 132 -3.12 -26.83 26.40
C GLU A 132 -4.60 -26.55 26.24
N THR A 133 -4.96 -25.31 26.00
CA THR A 133 -6.33 -24.95 25.73
C THR A 133 -6.63 -25.20 24.25
N ILE A 134 -7.93 -25.39 23.94
CA ILE A 134 -8.37 -25.54 22.55
C ILE A 134 -7.76 -24.38 21.71
N PRO A 135 -7.08 -24.72 20.61
CA PRO A 135 -6.53 -23.68 19.76
C PRO A 135 -7.66 -22.76 19.40
N LYS A 136 -7.51 -21.49 19.67
CA LYS A 136 -8.40 -20.50 19.13
C LYS A 136 -8.13 -20.42 17.65
N ASN A 137 -8.73 -21.36 16.97
CA ASN A 137 -8.63 -21.46 15.54
C ASN A 137 -9.47 -20.33 14.96
N TYR A 138 -8.86 -19.19 14.77
CA TYR A 138 -9.45 -18.12 13.98
C TYR A 138 -9.60 -18.53 12.52
N ASN A 139 -8.92 -19.59 12.14
CA ASN A 139 -9.03 -20.25 10.87
C ASN A 139 -9.67 -21.61 11.07
N ARG A 140 -10.97 -21.66 10.91
CA ARG A 140 -11.67 -22.93 10.72
C ARG A 140 -11.02 -23.79 9.64
N ASP A 141 -10.28 -23.18 8.73
CA ASP A 141 -9.70 -23.77 7.53
C ASP A 141 -8.19 -24.06 7.65
N GLY A 142 -7.58 -23.89 8.85
CA GLY A 142 -6.16 -24.17 9.08
C GLY A 142 -5.23 -23.00 8.70
N ILE A 143 -4.00 -23.36 8.31
CA ILE A 143 -2.97 -22.39 7.92
C ILE A 143 -3.34 -21.78 6.57
N VAL A 144 -3.39 -20.45 6.52
CA VAL A 144 -3.64 -19.69 5.29
C VAL A 144 -2.34 -19.05 4.82
N LEU A 145 -2.05 -19.26 3.56
CA LEU A 145 -1.01 -18.51 2.84
C LEU A 145 -1.64 -17.98 1.56
N SER A 146 -1.68 -16.67 1.41
CA SER A 146 -2.20 -16.04 0.21
C SER A 146 -1.32 -14.90 -0.27
N ARG A 147 -1.23 -14.74 -1.59
CA ARG A 147 -0.59 -13.61 -2.25
C ARG A 147 -1.55 -12.98 -3.23
N GLU A 148 -1.78 -11.70 -3.06
CA GLU A 148 -2.51 -10.87 -4.00
C GLU A 148 -1.54 -9.89 -4.66
N GLN A 149 -1.57 -9.81 -5.98
CA GLN A 149 -0.79 -8.83 -6.73
C GLN A 149 -1.71 -8.06 -7.66
N VAL A 150 -1.65 -6.74 -7.55
CA VAL A 150 -2.39 -5.83 -8.42
C VAL A 150 -1.39 -4.89 -9.07
N SER A 151 -1.46 -4.78 -10.39
CA SER A 151 -0.68 -3.80 -11.15
C SER A 151 -1.60 -2.94 -12.00
N THR A 152 -1.34 -1.66 -12.02
CA THR A 152 -2.08 -0.70 -12.83
C THR A 152 -1.07 0.22 -13.52
N MET A 153 -1.21 0.39 -14.83
CA MET A 153 -0.39 1.31 -15.61
C MET A 153 -1.30 2.24 -16.40
N ARG A 154 -1.02 3.52 -16.34
CA ARG A 154 -1.75 4.55 -17.09
C ARG A 154 -0.77 5.38 -17.89
N ASN A 155 -1.03 5.52 -19.17
CA ASN A 155 -0.26 6.35 -20.07
C ASN A 155 -1.12 7.53 -20.53
N ASN A 156 -0.49 8.67 -20.65
CA ASN A 156 -1.10 9.89 -21.15
C ASN A 156 -0.15 10.55 -22.15
N PHE A 157 -0.64 10.90 -23.32
CA PHE A 157 0.07 11.67 -24.33
C PHE A 157 -0.62 13.00 -24.51
N GLN A 158 0.16 14.06 -24.50
CA GLN A 158 -0.31 15.42 -24.66
C GLN A 158 0.54 16.14 -25.67
N ALA A 159 -0.11 16.85 -26.58
CA ALA A 159 0.55 17.77 -27.50
C ALA A 159 -0.05 19.17 -27.33
N THR A 160 0.80 20.17 -27.18
CA THR A 160 0.40 21.55 -26.98
C THR A 160 1.14 22.43 -28.00
N LEU A 161 0.42 23.09 -28.86
CA LEU A 161 0.95 24.08 -29.79
C LEU A 161 0.70 25.47 -29.24
N ASN A 162 1.77 26.22 -29.02
CA ASN A 162 1.72 27.59 -28.51
C ASN A 162 2.16 28.55 -29.56
N TYR A 163 1.34 29.55 -29.79
CA TYR A 163 1.66 30.70 -30.65
C TYR A 163 1.52 31.98 -29.86
N SER A 164 2.53 32.84 -29.91
CA SER A 164 2.48 34.15 -29.26
C SER A 164 3.27 35.20 -30.09
N LYS A 165 2.60 36.26 -30.49
CA LYS A 165 3.22 37.31 -31.29
C LYS A 165 2.73 38.70 -30.90
N ARG A 166 3.67 39.63 -30.89
CA ARG A 166 3.37 41.04 -30.76
C ARG A 166 3.42 41.70 -32.14
N PHE A 167 2.32 42.38 -32.50
CA PHE A 167 2.17 43.09 -33.75
C PHE A 167 2.28 44.63 -33.53
N ALA A 168 3.10 45.28 -34.32
CA ALA A 168 3.28 46.73 -34.30
C ALA A 168 3.51 47.33 -32.89
N ASP A 169 4.16 46.55 -31.99
CA ASP A 169 4.43 46.90 -30.58
C ASP A 169 3.22 47.29 -29.74
N LYS A 170 2.00 47.16 -30.28
CA LYS A 170 0.75 47.56 -29.62
C LYS A 170 -0.20 46.43 -29.36
N HIS A 171 -0.18 45.38 -30.18
CA HIS A 171 -1.14 44.26 -30.07
C HIS A 171 -0.41 42.97 -29.78
N TYR A 172 -0.82 42.28 -28.72
CA TYR A 172 -0.32 40.97 -28.35
C TYR A 172 -1.40 39.93 -28.63
N VAL A 173 -1.06 38.91 -29.41
CA VAL A 173 -1.93 37.76 -29.69
C VAL A 173 -1.26 36.51 -29.15
N ALA A 174 -1.97 35.74 -28.34
CA ALA A 174 -1.56 34.41 -27.87
C ALA A 174 -2.67 33.40 -28.17
N ALA A 175 -2.30 32.25 -28.73
CA ALA A 175 -3.19 31.18 -29.03
C ALA A 175 -2.54 29.84 -28.55
N VAL A 176 -3.32 28.98 -27.96
CA VAL A 176 -2.91 27.63 -27.52
C VAL A 176 -3.89 26.62 -28.10
N SER A 177 -3.35 25.63 -28.80
CA SER A 177 -4.10 24.43 -29.19
C SER A 177 -3.54 23.25 -28.46
N TYR A 178 -4.42 22.36 -28.00
CA TYR A 178 -4.06 21.27 -27.12
C TYR A 178 -4.88 20.02 -27.45
N THR A 179 -4.23 18.85 -27.44
CA THR A 179 -4.86 17.54 -27.55
C THR A 179 -4.23 16.56 -26.55
N HIS A 180 -5.00 15.59 -26.09
CA HIS A 180 -4.48 14.49 -25.28
C HIS A 180 -5.13 13.17 -25.64
N LEU A 181 -4.36 12.08 -25.49
CA LEU A 181 -4.79 10.69 -25.63
C LEU A 181 -4.53 9.95 -24.32
N ARG A 182 -5.46 9.13 -23.92
CA ARG A 182 -5.36 8.26 -22.72
C ARG A 182 -5.24 6.81 -23.12
#